data_c8b5c2e18e1539780a2078c0d162bf55
#
_entry.id   c8b5c2e18e1539780a2078c0d162bf55
#
_cell.length_a   1.000
_cell.length_b   1.000
_cell.length_c   1.000
_cell.angle_alpha   90.00
_cell.angle_beta   90.00
_cell.angle_gamma   90.00
#
_symmetry.space_group_name_H-M   'P 1'
#
loop_
_entity.id
_entity.type
_entity.pdbx_description
1 polymer ?
#
loop_
_entity_poly.entity_id
_entity_poly.type
_entity_poly.pdbx_seq_one_letter_code
_entity_poly.pdbx_strand_id
1 'polypeptide(L)'
;TTTFSNADVEGFRKFIKNSNNVSMNCSQRCTKDVWTLANNLVKWADTQNETKNAFFEIFMQPVEGRNPISENALHSVIFEKPLEERTYILREIKSALKKDPKCTIGILLRSNYQVAQWINFINNSGLKSITRSESLEQKSIFRTIFAIMQMILHPFDNNVIADNYEILAEMGFYKQRLGLEIRKYENPFIQINPDYIDNINLGQFYWDLTYWLSFPHLAPEELAIKIGLHYFTSEIEKSNVYLISTLIKRLSLNYKDFSTLIERLGELAKKPSLSGFKFFSEEDESDKEFLAGKVQIMTLHKSKGDEFDYVFIPEMSEKNLTLDFEQIKLKNSDFTENLKRLNPNYKAKTEFDMKQELVSENLRLLYVAITRAKKYLYFTTSRKIKSFEKIIEQEPSIIFSEILDCTEEYHE
;
A
#
# COMPACT_ATOMS: atom_id res chain seq x y z
N THR A 1 -17.54 -3.14 3.82
CA THR A 1 -17.18 -4.17 2.84
C THR A 1 -16.98 -3.52 1.51
N THR A 2 -15.83 -3.67 0.95
CA THR A 2 -15.37 -2.95 -0.24
C THR A 2 -15.65 -3.78 -1.49
N THR A 3 -16.35 -3.20 -2.46
CA THR A 3 -16.53 -3.74 -3.81
C THR A 3 -15.20 -3.93 -4.56
N PHE A 4 -14.15 -3.23 -4.11
CA PHE A 4 -12.78 -3.38 -4.61
C PHE A 4 -12.23 -4.81 -4.53
N SER A 5 -12.70 -5.63 -3.58
CA SER A 5 -12.32 -7.04 -3.45
C SER A 5 -13.29 -8.00 -4.17
N ASN A 6 -14.09 -7.51 -5.13
CA ASN A 6 -15.17 -8.28 -5.79
C ASN A 6 -16.18 -8.89 -4.79
N ALA A 7 -16.37 -8.25 -3.63
CA ALA A 7 -17.35 -8.70 -2.65
C ALA A 7 -18.78 -8.51 -3.19
N ASP A 8 -19.57 -9.55 -3.16
CA ASP A 8 -20.99 -9.50 -3.53
C ASP A 8 -21.81 -8.80 -2.43
N VAL A 9 -21.98 -7.48 -2.58
CA VAL A 9 -22.75 -6.65 -1.64
C VAL A 9 -24.23 -7.01 -1.65
N GLU A 10 -24.77 -7.35 -2.82
CA GLU A 10 -26.19 -7.74 -2.91
C GLU A 10 -26.46 -9.11 -2.28
N GLY A 11 -25.60 -10.07 -2.53
CA GLY A 11 -25.67 -11.38 -1.87
C GLY A 11 -25.59 -11.26 -0.36
N PHE A 12 -24.68 -10.40 0.14
CA PHE A 12 -24.58 -10.11 1.57
C PHE A 12 -25.84 -9.46 2.13
N ARG A 13 -26.45 -8.49 1.43
CA ARG A 13 -27.72 -7.88 1.82
C ARG A 13 -28.86 -8.88 1.87
N LYS A 14 -28.96 -9.77 0.89
CA LYS A 14 -29.95 -10.87 0.87
C LYS A 14 -29.72 -11.84 2.04
N PHE A 15 -28.47 -12.16 2.34
CA PHE A 15 -28.12 -13.02 3.49
C PHE A 15 -28.57 -12.36 4.82
N ILE A 16 -28.26 -11.08 5.03
CA ILE A 16 -28.68 -10.35 6.22
C ILE A 16 -30.22 -10.38 6.36
N LYS A 17 -30.99 -10.13 5.29
CA LYS A 17 -32.47 -10.13 5.35
C LYS A 17 -33.05 -11.48 5.77
N ASN A 18 -32.34 -12.56 5.50
CA ASN A 18 -32.81 -13.94 5.75
C ASN A 18 -32.16 -14.58 6.99
N SER A 19 -31.42 -13.82 7.80
CA SER A 19 -30.68 -14.34 8.96
C SER A 19 -31.08 -13.61 10.24
N ASN A 20 -30.90 -14.26 11.38
CA ASN A 20 -31.00 -13.58 12.67
C ASN A 20 -29.77 -12.69 12.86
N ASN A 21 -29.97 -11.39 12.87
CA ASN A 21 -28.92 -10.41 12.93
C ASN A 21 -28.73 -9.88 14.34
N VAL A 22 -27.47 -9.83 14.81
CA VAL A 22 -27.05 -9.11 15.99
C VAL A 22 -26.16 -7.96 15.57
N SER A 23 -26.55 -6.73 15.87
CA SER A 23 -25.79 -5.53 15.54
C SER A 23 -24.75 -5.25 16.62
N MET A 24 -23.44 -5.16 16.20
CA MET A 24 -22.35 -4.68 17.03
C MET A 24 -22.10 -3.19 16.72
N ASN A 25 -22.88 -2.32 17.34
CA ASN A 25 -22.82 -0.87 17.11
C ASN A 25 -22.06 -0.09 18.20
N CYS A 26 -21.64 -0.75 19.28
CA CYS A 26 -20.85 -0.14 20.32
C CYS A 26 -19.35 -0.10 19.97
N SER A 27 -18.73 1.06 20.16
CA SER A 27 -17.28 1.28 19.93
C SER A 27 -16.61 1.81 21.18
N GLN A 28 -15.45 1.25 21.54
CA GLN A 28 -14.61 1.71 22.64
C GLN A 28 -13.37 2.45 22.13
N ARG A 29 -13.24 2.61 20.80
CA ARG A 29 -12.01 3.07 20.15
C ARG A 29 -11.88 4.58 20.10
N CYS A 30 -12.92 5.27 19.64
CA CYS A 30 -12.85 6.64 19.19
C CYS A 30 -13.31 7.63 20.26
N THR A 31 -12.75 8.84 20.23
CA THR A 31 -13.30 10.00 20.97
C THR A 31 -14.67 10.39 20.47
N LYS A 32 -15.37 11.24 21.27
CA LYS A 32 -16.70 11.72 20.93
C LYS A 32 -16.78 12.40 19.56
N ASP A 33 -15.83 13.29 19.26
CA ASP A 33 -15.83 14.04 18.00
C ASP A 33 -15.68 13.10 16.79
N VAL A 34 -14.81 12.09 16.89
CA VAL A 34 -14.56 11.13 15.81
C VAL A 34 -15.78 10.24 15.55
N TRP A 35 -16.41 9.64 16.57
CA TRP A 35 -17.59 8.81 16.33
C TRP A 35 -18.82 9.63 15.92
N THR A 36 -18.93 10.88 16.39
CA THR A 36 -19.98 11.80 15.95
C THR A 36 -19.83 12.12 14.48
N LEU A 37 -18.61 12.43 14.03
CA LEU A 37 -18.32 12.67 12.61
C LEU A 37 -18.64 11.43 11.75
N ALA A 38 -18.25 10.23 12.20
CA ALA A 38 -18.57 8.99 11.49
C ALA A 38 -20.08 8.80 11.33
N ASN A 39 -20.86 9.10 12.37
CA ASN A 39 -22.32 9.05 12.30
C ASN A 39 -22.92 10.15 11.41
N ASN A 40 -22.34 11.36 11.42
CA ASN A 40 -22.77 12.45 10.54
C ASN A 40 -22.53 12.11 9.07
N LEU A 41 -21.40 11.45 8.75
CA LEU A 41 -21.14 10.96 7.39
C LEU A 41 -22.22 9.98 6.93
N VAL A 42 -22.64 9.05 7.80
CA VAL A 42 -23.71 8.08 7.49
C VAL A 42 -25.04 8.81 7.27
N LYS A 43 -25.39 9.75 8.14
CA LYS A 43 -26.61 10.55 8.02
C LYS A 43 -26.62 11.36 6.73
N TRP A 44 -25.53 12.07 6.45
CA TRP A 44 -25.40 12.87 5.23
C TRP A 44 -25.55 12.00 3.98
N ALA A 45 -24.89 10.85 3.92
CA ALA A 45 -25.02 9.93 2.80
C ALA A 45 -26.45 9.42 2.60
N ASP A 46 -27.23 9.25 3.67
CA ASP A 46 -28.62 8.80 3.60
C ASP A 46 -29.57 9.91 3.11
N THR A 47 -29.20 11.19 3.26
CA THR A 47 -29.97 12.31 2.73
C THR A 47 -29.85 12.52 1.23
N GLN A 48 -28.77 11.98 0.62
CA GLN A 48 -28.50 12.13 -0.81
C GLN A 48 -29.11 10.95 -1.59
N ASN A 49 -29.88 11.24 -2.63
CA ASN A 49 -30.52 10.19 -3.46
C ASN A 49 -29.52 9.21 -4.06
N GLU A 50 -28.34 9.71 -4.44
CA GLU A 50 -27.26 8.98 -5.10
C GLU A 50 -26.50 8.05 -4.15
N THR A 51 -26.55 8.31 -2.85
CA THR A 51 -25.76 7.56 -1.84
C THR A 51 -26.60 6.94 -0.73
N LYS A 52 -27.91 7.07 -0.79
CA LYS A 52 -28.86 6.58 0.22
C LYS A 52 -28.64 5.13 0.69
N ASN A 53 -28.06 4.29 -0.15
CA ASN A 53 -27.77 2.90 0.19
C ASN A 53 -26.26 2.64 0.41
N ALA A 54 -25.44 3.68 0.59
CA ALA A 54 -24.03 3.52 0.80
C ALA A 54 -23.72 2.77 2.11
N PHE A 55 -24.52 3.01 3.14
CA PHE A 55 -24.40 2.42 4.48
C PHE A 55 -25.64 1.61 4.86
N PHE A 56 -25.49 0.77 5.89
CA PHE A 56 -26.62 0.31 6.68
C PHE A 56 -26.91 1.37 7.75
N GLU A 57 -28.16 1.53 8.11
CA GLU A 57 -28.59 2.46 9.18
C GLU A 57 -28.15 1.96 10.57
N ILE A 58 -26.84 1.82 10.75
CA ILE A 58 -26.23 1.42 12.03
C ILE A 58 -25.34 2.57 12.47
N PHE A 59 -25.74 3.26 13.53
CA PHE A 59 -24.95 4.33 14.12
C PHE A 59 -24.05 3.80 15.21
N MET A 60 -22.81 4.30 15.21
CA MET A 60 -21.83 3.98 16.25
C MET A 60 -22.26 4.61 17.57
N GLN A 61 -22.21 3.83 18.65
CA GLN A 61 -22.47 4.27 20.02
C GLN A 61 -21.23 4.11 20.87
N PRO A 62 -20.91 5.04 21.76
CA PRO A 62 -19.82 4.89 22.70
C PRO A 62 -20.17 3.86 23.78
N VAL A 63 -19.13 3.30 24.40
CA VAL A 63 -19.27 2.53 25.64
C VAL A 63 -18.89 3.44 26.79
N GLU A 64 -19.82 3.66 27.71
CA GLU A 64 -19.62 4.55 28.84
C GLU A 64 -18.34 4.23 29.62
N GLY A 65 -17.54 5.26 29.90
CA GLY A 65 -16.28 5.15 30.65
C GLY A 65 -15.14 4.42 29.94
N ARG A 66 -15.30 3.99 28.68
CA ARG A 66 -14.24 3.23 27.95
C ARG A 66 -13.66 3.97 26.75
N ASN A 67 -14.36 4.92 26.18
CA ASN A 67 -13.87 5.69 25.06
C ASN A 67 -12.81 6.72 25.50
N PRO A 68 -11.76 6.96 24.67
CA PRO A 68 -10.80 8.01 24.93
C PRO A 68 -11.51 9.37 25.05
N ILE A 69 -10.95 10.24 25.89
CA ILE A 69 -11.38 11.62 26.03
C ILE A 69 -10.26 12.52 25.47
N SER A 70 -10.60 13.36 24.51
CA SER A 70 -9.72 14.40 23.98
C SER A 70 -10.56 15.62 23.62
N GLU A 71 -10.07 16.79 23.99
CA GLU A 71 -10.65 18.06 23.57
C GLU A 71 -10.14 18.42 22.18
N ASN A 72 -10.99 19.02 21.35
CA ASN A 72 -10.66 19.43 19.98
C ASN A 72 -10.00 18.28 19.18
N ALA A 73 -10.66 17.13 19.13
CA ALA A 73 -10.13 15.94 18.51
C ALA A 73 -10.21 15.96 16.97
N LEU A 74 -10.99 16.87 16.39
CA LEU A 74 -11.19 16.99 14.95
C LEU A 74 -10.62 18.30 14.42
N HIS A 75 -9.77 18.19 13.41
CA HIS A 75 -9.16 19.32 12.71
C HIS A 75 -9.44 19.22 11.21
N SER A 76 -9.85 20.33 10.60
CA SER A 76 -10.05 20.43 9.15
C SER A 76 -9.48 21.73 8.63
N VAL A 77 -8.54 21.65 7.65
CA VAL A 77 -7.84 22.83 7.13
C VAL A 77 -7.65 22.73 5.62
N ILE A 78 -7.94 23.84 4.93
CA ILE A 78 -7.70 24.00 3.49
C ILE A 78 -6.54 24.96 3.29
N PHE A 79 -5.55 24.55 2.52
CA PHE A 79 -4.34 25.32 2.21
C PHE A 79 -4.36 25.81 0.75
N GLU A 80 -3.60 26.84 0.46
CA GLU A 80 -3.38 27.29 -0.93
C GLU A 80 -2.44 26.36 -1.69
N LYS A 81 -1.38 25.88 -1.04
CA LYS A 81 -0.31 25.10 -1.69
C LYS A 81 -0.06 23.75 -1.00
N PRO A 82 0.33 22.71 -1.77
CA PRO A 82 0.62 21.40 -1.20
C PRO A 82 1.76 21.38 -0.17
N LEU A 83 2.72 22.30 -0.30
CA LEU A 83 3.84 22.38 0.63
C LEU A 83 3.40 22.91 1.99
N GLU A 84 2.46 23.84 2.04
CA GLU A 84 1.88 24.37 3.28
C GLU A 84 1.15 23.26 4.03
N GLU A 85 0.32 22.49 3.32
CA GLU A 85 -0.36 21.32 3.87
C GLU A 85 0.62 20.32 4.48
N ARG A 86 1.66 19.94 3.73
CA ARG A 86 2.68 19.00 4.20
C ARG A 86 3.47 19.51 5.41
N THR A 87 3.80 20.81 5.41
CA THR A 87 4.51 21.45 6.51
C THR A 87 3.66 21.51 7.77
N TYR A 88 2.37 21.82 7.63
CA TYR A 88 1.40 21.78 8.72
C TYR A 88 1.34 20.38 9.36
N ILE A 89 1.11 19.34 8.56
CA ILE A 89 1.05 17.96 9.07
C ILE A 89 2.36 17.56 9.75
N LEU A 90 3.50 17.91 9.17
CA LEU A 90 4.80 17.63 9.79
C LEU A 90 4.95 18.31 11.16
N ARG A 91 4.47 19.54 11.30
CA ARG A 91 4.47 20.28 12.58
C ARG A 91 3.58 19.57 13.60
N GLU A 92 2.37 19.16 13.21
CA GLU A 92 1.44 18.47 14.11
C GLU A 92 1.99 17.09 14.54
N ILE A 93 2.62 16.34 13.62
CA ILE A 93 3.30 15.08 13.94
C ILE A 93 4.42 15.31 14.95
N LYS A 94 5.29 16.31 14.74
CA LYS A 94 6.37 16.63 15.68
C LYS A 94 5.84 17.06 17.04
N SER A 95 4.74 17.80 17.07
CA SER A 95 4.06 18.19 18.31
C SER A 95 3.50 16.98 19.06
N ALA A 96 2.84 16.06 18.33
CA ALA A 96 2.31 14.82 18.90
C ALA A 96 3.42 13.96 19.53
N LEU A 97 4.51 13.73 18.79
CA LEU A 97 5.67 12.96 19.26
C LEU A 97 6.40 13.62 20.43
N LYS A 98 6.39 14.96 20.53
CA LYS A 98 6.93 15.68 21.68
C LYS A 98 6.06 15.49 22.93
N LYS A 99 4.72 15.44 22.78
CA LYS A 99 3.78 15.22 23.89
C LYS A 99 3.81 13.76 24.36
N ASP A 100 3.82 12.83 23.44
CA ASP A 100 3.86 11.38 23.70
C ASP A 100 4.75 10.68 22.66
N PRO A 101 6.03 10.39 23.01
CA PRO A 101 6.96 9.70 22.10
C PRO A 101 6.52 8.29 21.68
N LYS A 102 5.53 7.72 22.38
CA LYS A 102 5.00 6.38 22.09
C LYS A 102 3.67 6.41 21.34
N CYS A 103 3.13 7.58 21.01
CA CYS A 103 1.86 7.68 20.28
C CYS A 103 1.97 7.03 18.89
N THR A 104 0.86 6.45 18.44
CA THR A 104 0.73 5.86 17.13
C THR A 104 0.17 6.87 16.14
N ILE A 105 0.83 7.01 14.98
CA ILE A 105 0.49 8.02 13.98
C ILE A 105 0.26 7.33 12.62
N GLY A 106 -0.89 7.59 12.02
CA GLY A 106 -1.25 7.12 10.68
C GLY A 106 -1.45 8.26 9.69
N ILE A 107 -0.81 8.21 8.52
CA ILE A 107 -1.13 9.04 7.35
C ILE A 107 -1.84 8.14 6.34
N LEU A 108 -3.10 8.43 6.08
CA LEU A 108 -3.98 7.60 5.26
C LEU A 108 -4.26 8.30 3.92
N LEU A 109 -3.90 7.66 2.82
CA LEU A 109 -3.93 8.23 1.48
C LEU A 109 -4.77 7.38 0.51
N ARG A 110 -5.19 7.96 -0.61
CA ARG A 110 -6.01 7.24 -1.59
C ARG A 110 -5.22 6.28 -2.46
N SER A 111 -3.98 6.60 -2.81
CA SER A 111 -3.18 5.87 -3.80
C SER A 111 -1.77 5.55 -3.30
N ASN A 112 -1.19 4.47 -3.84
CA ASN A 112 0.21 4.12 -3.55
C ASN A 112 1.20 5.18 -4.06
N TYR A 113 0.85 5.93 -5.10
CA TYR A 113 1.66 7.04 -5.60
C TYR A 113 1.81 8.15 -4.55
N GLN A 114 0.69 8.53 -3.91
CA GLN A 114 0.72 9.49 -2.80
C GLN A 114 1.52 8.94 -1.61
N VAL A 115 1.33 7.66 -1.27
CA VAL A 115 2.08 6.99 -0.20
C VAL A 115 3.59 7.13 -0.42
N ALA A 116 4.09 6.84 -1.62
CA ALA A 116 5.51 6.97 -1.94
C ALA A 116 6.02 8.42 -1.79
N GLN A 117 5.24 9.41 -2.22
CA GLN A 117 5.61 10.81 -2.07
C GLN A 117 5.68 11.24 -0.58
N TRP A 118 4.72 10.80 0.23
CA TRP A 118 4.68 11.10 1.65
C TRP A 118 5.80 10.40 2.43
N ILE A 119 6.16 9.16 2.08
CA ILE A 119 7.32 8.47 2.66
C ILE A 119 8.60 9.29 2.42
N ASN A 120 8.84 9.71 1.18
CA ASN A 120 10.01 10.52 0.84
C ASN A 120 10.02 11.85 1.61
N PHE A 121 8.87 12.52 1.72
CA PHE A 121 8.76 13.79 2.45
C PHE A 121 9.05 13.62 3.96
N ILE A 122 8.44 12.63 4.61
CA ILE A 122 8.61 12.37 6.05
C ILE A 122 10.05 11.95 6.36
N ASN A 123 10.65 11.04 5.57
CA ASN A 123 12.02 10.61 5.77
C ASN A 123 13.03 11.75 5.59
N ASN A 124 12.82 12.61 4.59
CA ASN A 124 13.65 13.80 4.37
C ASN A 124 13.53 14.83 5.50
N SER A 125 12.47 14.79 6.30
CA SER A 125 12.27 15.66 7.46
C SER A 125 12.94 15.16 8.76
N GLY A 126 13.65 14.02 8.68
CA GLY A 126 14.34 13.39 9.82
C GLY A 126 13.45 12.51 10.70
N LEU A 127 12.18 12.30 10.32
CA LEU A 127 11.29 11.35 10.99
C LEU A 127 11.39 9.97 10.33
N LYS A 128 11.18 8.91 11.11
CA LYS A 128 11.13 7.54 10.59
C LYS A 128 9.70 7.23 10.13
N SER A 129 9.53 6.88 8.87
CA SER A 129 8.27 6.36 8.35
C SER A 129 8.30 4.85 8.18
N ILE A 130 7.12 4.24 8.30
CA ILE A 130 6.90 2.82 8.04
C ILE A 130 5.75 2.72 7.05
N THR A 131 5.87 1.81 6.09
CA THR A 131 4.75 1.45 5.22
C THR A 131 4.56 -0.06 5.21
N ARG A 132 3.32 -0.51 5.33
CA ARG A 132 2.96 -1.92 5.17
C ARG A 132 2.85 -2.35 3.71
N SER A 133 3.22 -1.50 2.77
CA SER A 133 3.03 -1.75 1.34
C SER A 133 4.30 -1.69 0.53
N GLU A 134 5.32 -2.41 0.94
CA GLU A 134 6.39 -2.69 0.00
C GLU A 134 5.87 -3.64 -1.07
N SER A 135 6.11 -3.31 -2.34
CA SER A 135 5.90 -4.27 -3.42
C SER A 135 6.84 -5.45 -3.23
N LEU A 136 6.51 -6.60 -3.80
CA LEU A 136 7.40 -7.76 -3.75
C LEU A 136 8.79 -7.41 -4.28
N GLU A 137 8.86 -6.54 -5.30
CA GLU A 137 10.10 -6.03 -5.89
C GLU A 137 10.99 -5.27 -4.90
N GLN A 138 10.42 -4.69 -3.83
CA GLN A 138 11.17 -3.95 -2.80
C GLN A 138 11.69 -4.86 -1.68
N LYS A 139 11.20 -6.08 -1.55
CA LYS A 139 11.67 -7.03 -0.52
C LYS A 139 13.04 -7.58 -0.87
N SER A 140 14.00 -7.42 0.03
CA SER A 140 15.38 -7.89 -0.14
C SER A 140 15.45 -9.37 -0.51
N ILE A 141 14.67 -10.22 0.16
CA ILE A 141 14.62 -11.66 -0.08
C ILE A 141 14.16 -11.96 -1.52
N PHE A 142 13.09 -11.31 -1.97
CA PHE A 142 12.61 -11.49 -3.34
C PHE A 142 13.63 -10.99 -4.36
N ARG A 143 14.19 -9.78 -4.15
CA ARG A 143 15.18 -9.19 -5.04
C ARG A 143 16.39 -10.12 -5.21
N THR A 144 16.89 -10.70 -4.12
CA THR A 144 18.03 -11.62 -4.15
C THR A 144 17.70 -12.90 -4.92
N ILE A 145 16.58 -13.56 -4.60
CA ILE A 145 16.16 -14.78 -5.30
C ILE A 145 15.94 -14.49 -6.78
N PHE A 146 15.23 -13.43 -7.11
CA PHE A 146 14.91 -13.07 -8.48
C PHE A 146 16.15 -12.70 -9.29
N ALA A 147 17.09 -11.93 -8.71
CA ALA A 147 18.34 -11.57 -9.35
C ALA A 147 19.17 -12.80 -9.73
N ILE A 148 19.30 -13.77 -8.83
CA ILE A 148 20.05 -15.00 -9.10
C ILE A 148 19.35 -15.85 -10.14
N MET A 149 18.02 -15.99 -10.07
CA MET A 149 17.25 -16.75 -11.08
C MET A 149 17.36 -16.11 -12.48
N GLN A 150 17.40 -14.78 -12.58
CA GLN A 150 17.64 -14.08 -13.86
C GLN A 150 19.05 -14.35 -14.41
N MET A 151 20.07 -14.34 -13.57
CA MET A 151 21.44 -14.65 -13.99
C MET A 151 21.59 -16.11 -14.42
N ILE A 152 20.90 -17.04 -13.77
CA ILE A 152 20.86 -18.46 -14.19
C ILE A 152 20.20 -18.59 -15.57
N LEU A 153 19.16 -17.82 -15.84
CA LEU A 153 18.47 -17.84 -17.13
C LEU A 153 19.32 -17.23 -18.26
N HIS A 154 20.08 -16.18 -17.96
CA HIS A 154 20.87 -15.43 -18.94
C HIS A 154 22.34 -15.25 -18.50
N PRO A 155 23.10 -16.36 -18.36
CA PRO A 155 24.46 -16.31 -17.77
C PRO A 155 25.51 -15.64 -18.67
N PHE A 156 25.20 -15.42 -19.94
CA PHE A 156 26.10 -14.80 -20.92
C PHE A 156 25.65 -13.37 -21.30
N ASP A 157 24.55 -12.87 -20.75
CA ASP A 157 24.11 -11.50 -21.00
C ASP A 157 24.75 -10.54 -19.99
N ASN A 158 25.69 -9.71 -20.49
CA ASN A 158 26.44 -8.78 -19.65
C ASN A 158 25.57 -7.74 -18.94
N ASN A 159 24.44 -7.32 -19.53
CA ASN A 159 23.53 -6.37 -18.89
C ASN A 159 22.78 -7.04 -17.75
N VAL A 160 22.25 -8.25 -17.97
CA VAL A 160 21.57 -9.03 -16.93
C VAL A 160 22.51 -9.31 -15.77
N ILE A 161 23.74 -9.76 -16.05
CA ILE A 161 24.73 -10.05 -15.00
C ILE A 161 25.11 -8.77 -14.24
N ALA A 162 25.36 -7.67 -14.94
CA ALA A 162 25.74 -6.40 -14.33
C ALA A 162 24.63 -5.83 -13.44
N ASP A 163 23.39 -5.80 -13.93
CA ASP A 163 22.25 -5.27 -13.19
C ASP A 163 21.97 -6.08 -11.93
N ASN A 164 22.02 -7.40 -12.05
CA ASN A 164 21.77 -8.28 -10.91
C ASN A 164 22.93 -8.32 -9.92
N TYR A 165 24.17 -8.17 -10.38
CA TYR A 165 25.32 -7.96 -9.50
C TYR A 165 25.15 -6.69 -8.65
N GLU A 166 24.73 -5.57 -9.26
CA GLU A 166 24.47 -4.32 -8.53
C GLU A 166 23.39 -4.49 -7.46
N ILE A 167 22.34 -5.26 -7.75
CA ILE A 167 21.31 -5.58 -6.77
C ILE A 167 21.91 -6.34 -5.58
N LEU A 168 22.73 -7.34 -5.82
CA LEU A 168 23.36 -8.13 -4.77
C LEU A 168 24.40 -7.32 -3.97
N ALA A 169 25.14 -6.44 -4.62
CA ALA A 169 26.07 -5.51 -3.97
C ALA A 169 25.33 -4.47 -3.11
N GLU A 170 24.18 -3.95 -3.59
CA GLU A 170 23.30 -3.07 -2.80
C GLU A 170 22.77 -3.75 -1.54
N MET A 171 22.51 -5.05 -1.60
CA MET A 171 22.11 -5.87 -0.45
C MET A 171 23.27 -6.18 0.52
N GLY A 172 24.50 -5.80 0.18
CA GLY A 172 25.68 -5.99 1.01
C GLY A 172 26.39 -7.34 0.84
N PHE A 173 25.99 -8.14 -0.15
CA PHE A 173 26.65 -9.44 -0.40
C PHE A 173 28.06 -9.28 -1.04
N TYR A 174 28.27 -8.16 -1.75
CA TYR A 174 29.59 -7.78 -2.30
C TYR A 174 29.99 -6.39 -1.82
N LYS A 175 31.29 -6.21 -1.52
CA LYS A 175 31.81 -4.95 -0.95
C LYS A 175 31.92 -3.82 -1.96
N GLN A 176 32.04 -4.13 -3.25
CA GLN A 176 32.22 -3.15 -4.31
C GLN A 176 31.08 -3.21 -5.33
N ARG A 177 30.70 -2.06 -5.86
CA ARG A 177 29.71 -1.93 -6.92
C ARG A 177 30.44 -1.91 -8.27
N LEU A 178 30.46 -3.05 -8.97
CA LEU A 178 31.24 -3.28 -10.18
C LEU A 178 30.38 -3.56 -11.42
N GLY A 179 29.08 -3.30 -11.37
CA GLY A 179 28.17 -3.55 -12.49
C GLY A 179 28.56 -2.79 -13.76
N LEU A 180 29.04 -1.53 -13.65
CA LEU A 180 29.52 -0.77 -14.80
C LEU A 180 30.79 -1.37 -15.42
N GLU A 181 31.61 -2.05 -14.65
CA GLU A 181 32.80 -2.78 -15.14
C GLU A 181 32.37 -4.06 -15.86
N ILE A 182 31.47 -4.83 -15.25
CA ILE A 182 30.91 -6.06 -15.83
C ILE A 182 30.27 -5.80 -17.20
N ARG A 183 29.56 -4.68 -17.38
CA ARG A 183 28.93 -4.32 -18.66
C ARG A 183 29.91 -4.13 -19.82
N LYS A 184 31.18 -3.86 -19.53
CA LYS A 184 32.19 -3.67 -20.58
C LYS A 184 32.71 -4.98 -21.15
N TYR A 185 32.45 -6.09 -20.50
CA TYR A 185 32.88 -7.42 -20.94
C TYR A 185 31.95 -7.94 -22.04
N GLU A 186 32.50 -8.56 -23.07
CA GLU A 186 31.69 -9.20 -24.12
C GLU A 186 31.04 -10.48 -23.60
N ASN A 187 31.74 -11.23 -22.78
CA ASN A 187 31.23 -12.39 -22.07
C ASN A 187 31.68 -12.33 -20.60
N PRO A 188 30.84 -11.75 -19.73
CA PRO A 188 31.20 -11.51 -18.34
C PRO A 188 31.54 -12.81 -17.61
N PHE A 189 30.81 -13.89 -17.85
CA PHE A 189 31.04 -15.18 -17.17
C PHE A 189 32.43 -15.76 -17.43
N ILE A 190 33.00 -15.57 -18.63
CA ILE A 190 34.38 -15.98 -18.93
C ILE A 190 35.39 -14.98 -18.37
N GLN A 191 35.14 -13.69 -18.55
CA GLN A 191 36.10 -12.63 -18.28
C GLN A 191 36.23 -12.28 -16.80
N ILE A 192 35.24 -12.57 -15.96
CA ILE A 192 35.31 -12.41 -14.49
C ILE A 192 35.91 -13.63 -13.80
N ASN A 193 36.33 -14.67 -14.56
CA ASN A 193 37.01 -15.84 -14.00
C ASN A 193 38.31 -15.40 -13.28
N PRO A 194 38.52 -15.84 -12.03
CA PRO A 194 39.71 -15.50 -11.25
C PRO A 194 41.05 -15.83 -11.93
N ASP A 195 41.05 -16.73 -12.90
CA ASP A 195 42.27 -17.04 -13.70
C ASP A 195 42.68 -15.90 -14.64
N TYR A 196 41.76 -14.95 -14.93
CA TYR A 196 41.95 -13.86 -15.87
C TYR A 196 41.88 -12.48 -15.25
N ILE A 197 41.32 -12.35 -14.04
CA ILE A 197 41.12 -11.07 -13.39
C ILE A 197 41.56 -11.09 -11.92
N ASP A 198 42.38 -10.12 -11.54
CA ASP A 198 42.86 -9.97 -10.16
C ASP A 198 41.93 -9.03 -9.36
N ASN A 199 40.64 -9.41 -9.22
CA ASN A 199 39.66 -8.70 -8.43
C ASN A 199 38.91 -9.69 -7.53
N ILE A 200 39.17 -9.62 -6.23
CA ILE A 200 38.60 -10.55 -5.23
C ILE A 200 37.08 -10.56 -5.25
N ASN A 201 36.43 -9.41 -5.44
CA ASN A 201 34.94 -9.35 -5.44
C ASN A 201 34.37 -9.99 -6.70
N LEU A 202 34.95 -9.78 -7.87
CA LEU A 202 34.52 -10.43 -9.11
C LEU A 202 34.86 -11.92 -9.08
N GLY A 203 35.99 -12.32 -8.52
CA GLY A 203 36.33 -13.73 -8.32
C GLY A 203 35.36 -14.45 -7.40
N GLN A 204 35.00 -13.84 -6.27
CA GLN A 204 33.94 -14.40 -5.39
C GLN A 204 32.62 -14.53 -6.14
N PHE A 205 32.19 -13.48 -6.84
CA PHE A 205 30.98 -13.50 -7.63
C PHE A 205 30.99 -14.59 -8.72
N TYR A 206 32.13 -14.82 -9.37
CA TYR A 206 32.27 -15.89 -10.34
C TYR A 206 32.00 -17.27 -9.73
N TRP A 207 32.56 -17.54 -8.54
CA TRP A 207 32.35 -18.81 -7.86
C TRP A 207 30.88 -18.96 -7.38
N ASP A 208 30.29 -17.90 -6.88
CA ASP A 208 28.86 -17.89 -6.48
C ASP A 208 27.97 -18.17 -7.69
N LEU A 209 28.19 -17.50 -8.82
CA LEU A 209 27.42 -17.72 -10.05
C LEU A 209 27.62 -19.15 -10.59
N THR A 210 28.85 -19.65 -10.61
CA THR A 210 29.18 -21.04 -11.01
C THR A 210 28.43 -22.04 -10.12
N TYR A 211 28.41 -21.78 -8.81
CA TYR A 211 27.70 -22.61 -7.87
C TYR A 211 26.21 -22.65 -8.20
N TRP A 212 25.57 -21.50 -8.45
CA TRP A 212 24.16 -21.47 -8.80
C TRP A 212 23.82 -22.12 -10.14
N LEU A 213 24.70 -22.01 -11.11
CA LEU A 213 24.58 -22.67 -12.42
C LEU A 213 24.70 -24.20 -12.34
N SER A 214 25.21 -24.74 -11.22
CA SER A 214 25.37 -26.19 -11.04
C SER A 214 24.06 -26.92 -10.70
N PHE A 215 22.89 -26.19 -10.56
CA PHE A 215 21.59 -26.75 -10.19
C PHE A 215 20.52 -26.66 -11.29
N PRO A 216 20.80 -27.02 -12.56
CA PRO A 216 19.82 -26.90 -13.65
C PRO A 216 18.64 -27.88 -13.52
N HIS A 217 18.75 -28.87 -12.66
CA HIS A 217 17.76 -29.94 -12.46
C HIS A 217 16.73 -29.65 -11.36
N LEU A 218 16.92 -28.58 -10.58
CA LEU A 218 15.98 -28.22 -9.54
C LEU A 218 14.70 -27.59 -10.12
N ALA A 219 13.57 -27.92 -9.53
CA ALA A 219 12.33 -27.20 -9.80
C ALA A 219 12.49 -25.71 -9.39
N PRO A 220 11.84 -24.75 -10.10
CA PRO A 220 11.99 -23.32 -9.80
C PRO A 220 11.75 -22.95 -8.34
N GLU A 221 10.77 -23.57 -7.70
CA GLU A 221 10.46 -23.37 -6.29
C GLU A 221 11.54 -23.93 -5.36
N GLU A 222 12.16 -25.04 -5.69
CA GLU A 222 13.25 -25.63 -4.93
C GLU A 222 14.52 -24.80 -5.07
N LEU A 223 14.80 -24.29 -6.27
CA LEU A 223 15.88 -23.37 -6.54
C LEU A 223 15.71 -22.09 -5.70
N ALA A 224 14.49 -21.52 -5.66
CA ALA A 224 14.20 -20.34 -4.84
C ALA A 224 14.43 -20.59 -3.34
N ILE A 225 14.04 -21.76 -2.81
CA ILE A 225 14.33 -22.15 -1.42
C ILE A 225 15.84 -22.23 -1.20
N LYS A 226 16.56 -22.91 -2.09
CA LYS A 226 18.01 -23.09 -1.96
C LYS A 226 18.76 -21.76 -1.97
N ILE A 227 18.40 -20.85 -2.89
CA ILE A 227 18.96 -19.50 -2.95
C ILE A 227 18.62 -18.74 -1.67
N GLY A 228 17.33 -18.71 -1.30
CA GLY A 228 16.88 -17.94 -0.14
C GLY A 228 17.54 -18.39 1.17
N LEU A 229 17.60 -19.68 1.44
CA LEU A 229 18.20 -20.21 2.67
C LEU A 229 19.74 -20.08 2.72
N HIS A 230 20.38 -19.84 1.58
CA HIS A 230 21.81 -19.55 1.53
C HIS A 230 22.13 -18.15 2.07
N TYR A 231 21.32 -17.16 1.74
CA TYR A 231 21.56 -15.76 2.08
C TYR A 231 20.81 -15.28 3.34
N PHE A 232 19.71 -15.93 3.70
CA PHE A 232 18.79 -15.49 4.76
C PHE A 232 18.67 -16.59 5.82
N THR A 233 19.05 -16.26 7.05
CA THR A 233 19.23 -17.25 8.12
C THR A 233 18.28 -17.13 9.29
N SER A 234 17.65 -15.95 9.50
CA SER A 234 16.66 -15.77 10.57
C SER A 234 15.38 -16.55 10.28
N GLU A 235 14.65 -16.96 11.32
CA GLU A 235 13.41 -17.75 11.17
C GLU A 235 12.34 -17.00 10.37
N ILE A 236 12.28 -15.68 10.51
CA ILE A 236 11.33 -14.83 9.79
C ILE A 236 11.70 -14.76 8.30
N GLU A 237 12.98 -14.56 8.01
CA GLU A 237 13.47 -14.56 6.63
C GLU A 237 13.23 -15.91 5.95
N LYS A 238 13.52 -17.03 6.64
CA LYS A 238 13.21 -18.37 6.14
C LYS A 238 11.73 -18.55 5.83
N SER A 239 10.85 -18.09 6.72
CA SER A 239 9.40 -18.13 6.48
C SER A 239 9.01 -17.34 5.23
N ASN A 240 9.61 -16.18 4.98
CA ASN A 240 9.40 -15.40 3.77
C ASN A 240 9.96 -16.07 2.51
N VAL A 241 11.10 -16.77 2.61
CA VAL A 241 11.64 -17.60 1.52
C VAL A 241 10.64 -18.67 1.11
N TYR A 242 10.03 -19.38 2.07
CA TYR A 242 9.00 -20.39 1.77
C TYR A 242 7.74 -19.80 1.16
N LEU A 243 7.34 -18.58 1.55
CA LEU A 243 6.24 -17.88 0.91
C LEU A 243 6.52 -17.56 -0.56
N ILE A 244 7.73 -17.04 -0.86
CA ILE A 244 8.16 -16.74 -2.23
C ILE A 244 8.22 -18.03 -3.06
N SER A 245 8.78 -19.08 -2.51
CA SER A 245 8.80 -20.41 -3.16
C SER A 245 7.38 -20.91 -3.49
N THR A 246 6.43 -20.76 -2.57
CA THR A 246 5.02 -21.14 -2.79
C THR A 246 4.39 -20.32 -3.93
N LEU A 247 4.73 -19.03 -4.04
CA LEU A 247 4.30 -18.18 -5.16
C LEU A 247 4.86 -18.70 -6.50
N ILE A 248 6.17 -18.97 -6.53
CA ILE A 248 6.86 -19.50 -7.72
C ILE A 248 6.23 -20.85 -8.12
N LYS A 249 5.97 -21.74 -7.19
CA LYS A 249 5.29 -23.01 -7.42
C LYS A 249 3.91 -22.83 -8.04
N ARG A 250 3.10 -21.90 -7.53
CA ARG A 250 1.77 -21.62 -8.13
C ARG A 250 1.89 -21.10 -9.55
N LEU A 251 2.87 -20.26 -9.84
CA LEU A 251 3.12 -19.77 -11.19
C LEU A 251 3.61 -20.87 -12.12
N SER A 252 4.49 -21.77 -11.66
CA SER A 252 5.02 -22.86 -12.45
C SER A 252 3.97 -23.89 -12.88
N LEU A 253 2.81 -23.94 -12.21
CA LEU A 253 1.67 -24.75 -12.67
C LEU A 253 1.12 -24.25 -14.00
N ASN A 254 1.13 -22.94 -14.24
CA ASN A 254 0.60 -22.31 -15.45
C ASN A 254 1.68 -22.00 -16.49
N TYR A 255 2.92 -21.74 -16.04
CA TYR A 255 4.06 -21.35 -16.87
C TYR A 255 5.16 -22.42 -16.73
N LYS A 256 5.20 -23.36 -17.67
CA LYS A 256 6.14 -24.51 -17.61
C LYS A 256 7.55 -24.16 -18.06
N ASP A 257 7.67 -23.16 -18.92
CA ASP A 257 8.96 -22.64 -19.37
C ASP A 257 9.55 -21.68 -18.33
N PHE A 258 10.81 -21.86 -17.99
CA PHE A 258 11.50 -21.08 -16.95
C PHE A 258 11.63 -19.60 -17.33
N SER A 259 11.85 -19.29 -18.61
CA SER A 259 11.93 -17.91 -19.08
C SER A 259 10.60 -17.18 -18.90
N THR A 260 9.51 -17.77 -19.36
CA THR A 260 8.15 -17.23 -19.21
C THR A 260 7.77 -17.10 -17.73
N LEU A 261 8.17 -18.05 -16.89
CA LEU A 261 7.94 -17.99 -15.44
C LEU A 261 8.63 -16.77 -14.80
N ILE A 262 9.92 -16.56 -15.13
CA ILE A 262 10.68 -15.44 -14.60
C ILE A 262 10.12 -14.09 -15.07
N GLU A 263 9.74 -13.97 -16.34
CA GLU A 263 9.09 -12.78 -16.87
C GLU A 263 7.80 -12.45 -16.10
N ARG A 264 6.92 -13.43 -15.92
CA ARG A 264 5.66 -13.28 -15.18
C ARG A 264 5.87 -12.98 -13.71
N LEU A 265 6.87 -13.57 -13.10
CA LEU A 265 7.25 -13.28 -11.72
C LEU A 265 7.69 -11.82 -11.58
N GLY A 266 8.49 -11.29 -12.50
CA GLY A 266 8.91 -9.89 -12.55
C GLY A 266 7.73 -8.92 -12.76
N GLU A 267 6.80 -9.24 -13.65
CA GLU A 267 5.57 -8.44 -13.84
C GLU A 267 4.70 -8.39 -12.57
N LEU A 268 4.54 -9.51 -11.89
CA LEU A 268 3.77 -9.61 -10.66
C LEU A 268 4.44 -8.84 -9.51
N ALA A 269 5.76 -8.88 -9.44
CA ALA A 269 6.53 -8.19 -8.41
C ALA A 269 6.31 -6.67 -8.42
N LYS A 270 6.09 -6.08 -9.60
CA LYS A 270 5.81 -4.65 -9.78
C LYS A 270 4.40 -4.24 -9.33
N LYS A 271 3.48 -5.20 -9.16
CA LYS A 271 2.10 -4.90 -8.74
C LYS A 271 2.03 -4.77 -7.22
N PRO A 272 1.62 -3.63 -6.68
CA PRO A 272 1.56 -3.41 -5.23
C PRO A 272 0.49 -4.26 -4.50
N SER A 273 -0.30 -5.02 -5.23
CA SER A 273 -1.40 -5.81 -4.69
C SER A 273 -1.32 -7.28 -5.12
N LEU A 274 -0.34 -7.99 -4.61
CA LEU A 274 -0.53 -9.43 -4.41
C LEU A 274 -1.42 -9.60 -3.19
N SER A 275 -2.72 -9.32 -3.36
CA SER A 275 -3.74 -9.54 -2.33
C SER A 275 -3.73 -11.03 -1.97
N GLY A 276 -3.24 -11.35 -0.78
CA GLY A 276 -3.16 -12.70 -0.24
C GLY A 276 -1.76 -13.18 0.16
N PHE A 277 -0.69 -12.44 -0.20
CA PHE A 277 0.65 -12.71 0.32
C PHE A 277 0.97 -11.73 1.45
N LYS A 278 0.85 -12.18 2.69
CA LYS A 278 1.32 -11.47 3.86
C LYS A 278 2.71 -12.01 4.18
N PHE A 279 3.75 -11.19 3.97
CA PHE A 279 5.10 -11.51 4.42
C PHE A 279 5.15 -11.41 5.94
N PHE A 280 5.85 -12.35 6.56
CA PHE A 280 6.18 -12.27 7.96
C PHE A 280 7.18 -11.14 8.18
N SER A 281 6.97 -10.35 9.20
CA SER A 281 7.91 -9.33 9.67
C SER A 281 8.19 -9.59 11.14
N GLU A 282 9.35 -9.18 11.62
CA GLU A 282 9.64 -9.19 13.07
C GLU A 282 8.61 -8.37 13.87
N GLU A 283 7.85 -7.56 13.15
CA GLU A 283 6.78 -6.70 13.63
C GLU A 283 5.51 -7.44 14.06
N ASP A 284 5.29 -8.67 13.56
CA ASP A 284 4.06 -9.43 13.87
C ASP A 284 4.02 -9.94 15.32
N GLU A 285 5.14 -9.98 16.04
CA GLU A 285 5.22 -10.47 17.44
C GLU A 285 5.23 -9.35 18.51
N SER A 286 5.56 -8.10 18.17
CA SER A 286 5.66 -6.97 19.12
C SER A 286 5.04 -5.66 18.61
N ASP A 287 3.95 -5.73 17.88
CA ASP A 287 3.40 -4.65 17.04
C ASP A 287 3.26 -3.26 17.70
N LYS A 288 2.91 -3.17 18.98
CA LYS A 288 2.65 -1.87 19.62
C LYS A 288 3.93 -1.11 19.99
N GLU A 289 4.96 -1.80 20.41
CA GLU A 289 6.21 -1.18 20.84
C GLU A 289 7.09 -0.78 19.67
N PHE A 290 7.07 -1.56 18.60
CA PHE A 290 7.78 -1.28 17.35
C PHE A 290 7.18 -0.10 16.57
N LEU A 291 5.85 0.04 16.57
CA LEU A 291 5.13 1.10 15.85
C LEU A 291 5.12 2.44 16.60
N ALA A 292 5.42 2.41 17.90
CA ALA A 292 5.46 3.60 18.75
C ALA A 292 6.48 4.64 18.26
N GLY A 293 6.06 5.89 18.12
CA GLY A 293 6.91 6.98 17.70
C GLY A 293 7.31 7.01 16.22
N LYS A 294 6.79 6.08 15.40
CA LYS A 294 7.01 6.06 13.95
C LYS A 294 5.74 6.46 13.20
N VAL A 295 5.92 7.10 12.03
CA VAL A 295 4.79 7.53 11.19
C VAL A 295 4.44 6.41 10.23
N GLN A 296 3.24 5.84 10.39
CA GLN A 296 2.74 4.80 9.50
C GLN A 296 2.04 5.45 8.30
N ILE A 297 2.49 5.16 7.08
CA ILE A 297 1.96 5.74 5.86
C ILE A 297 1.39 4.63 4.99
N MET A 298 0.09 4.71 4.69
CA MET A 298 -0.58 3.65 3.94
C MET A 298 -1.80 4.16 3.17
N THR A 299 -2.38 3.31 2.33
CA THR A 299 -3.65 3.66 1.69
C THR A 299 -4.84 3.45 2.63
N LEU A 300 -5.93 4.20 2.39
CA LEU A 300 -7.21 4.05 3.09
C LEU A 300 -7.68 2.58 3.17
N HIS A 301 -7.52 1.82 2.08
CA HIS A 301 -7.88 0.41 2.04
C HIS A 301 -7.05 -0.45 3.00
N LYS A 302 -5.76 -0.18 3.10
CA LYS A 302 -4.82 -0.95 3.93
C LYS A 302 -4.95 -0.65 5.41
N SER A 303 -5.52 0.49 5.76
CA SER A 303 -5.76 0.87 7.16
C SER A 303 -6.87 0.06 7.84
N LYS A 304 -7.58 -0.78 7.08
CA LYS A 304 -8.66 -1.62 7.63
C LYS A 304 -8.09 -2.63 8.65
N GLY A 305 -8.54 -2.53 9.89
CA GLY A 305 -8.05 -3.35 11.01
C GLY A 305 -7.09 -2.59 11.92
N ASP A 306 -6.42 -1.55 11.44
CA ASP A 306 -5.50 -0.73 12.22
C ASP A 306 -6.21 0.31 13.10
N GLU A 307 -5.47 0.90 14.02
CA GLU A 307 -5.93 2.00 14.87
C GLU A 307 -4.75 2.87 15.31
N PHE A 308 -4.94 4.20 15.34
CA PHE A 308 -3.89 5.17 15.63
C PHE A 308 -4.38 6.21 16.63
N ASP A 309 -3.47 6.72 17.47
CA ASP A 309 -3.79 7.85 18.35
C ASP A 309 -4.05 9.12 17.53
N TYR A 310 -3.27 9.33 16.45
CA TYR A 310 -3.39 10.43 15.51
C TYR A 310 -3.56 9.90 14.09
N VAL A 311 -4.60 10.33 13.40
CA VAL A 311 -4.85 10.02 11.99
C VAL A 311 -4.84 11.30 11.18
N PHE A 312 -4.05 11.30 10.12
CA PHE A 312 -4.02 12.36 9.11
C PHE A 312 -4.56 11.82 7.80
N ILE A 313 -5.54 12.50 7.22
CA ILE A 313 -6.11 12.20 5.91
C ILE A 313 -5.85 13.41 5.01
N PRO A 314 -4.65 13.50 4.40
CA PRO A 314 -4.28 14.63 3.56
C PRO A 314 -4.75 14.47 2.12
N GLU A 315 -4.58 15.57 1.37
CA GLU A 315 -4.86 15.63 -0.08
C GLU A 315 -6.31 15.23 -0.40
N MET A 316 -7.25 15.60 0.48
CA MET A 316 -8.68 15.34 0.35
C MET A 316 -9.33 16.30 -0.65
N SER A 317 -9.19 15.98 -1.93
CA SER A 317 -9.81 16.70 -3.05
C SER A 317 -10.76 15.78 -3.82
N GLU A 318 -11.70 16.37 -4.57
CA GLU A 318 -12.61 15.62 -5.43
C GLU A 318 -11.85 14.81 -6.51
N LYS A 319 -10.66 15.23 -6.89
CA LYS A 319 -9.78 14.49 -7.80
C LYS A 319 -9.25 13.19 -7.18
N ASN A 320 -8.92 13.20 -5.89
CA ASN A 320 -8.29 12.06 -5.20
C ASN A 320 -9.31 11.10 -4.62
N LEU A 321 -10.36 11.63 -4.00
CA LEU A 321 -11.47 10.85 -3.43
C LEU A 321 -12.79 11.56 -3.75
N THR A 322 -13.33 11.31 -4.94
CA THR A 322 -14.56 11.94 -5.43
C THR A 322 -15.75 11.49 -4.59
N LEU A 323 -16.35 12.42 -3.87
CA LEU A 323 -17.59 12.21 -3.11
C LEU A 323 -18.78 12.92 -3.76
N ASP A 324 -18.52 13.90 -4.62
CA ASP A 324 -19.53 14.56 -5.43
C ASP A 324 -19.89 13.66 -6.62
N PHE A 325 -21.15 13.24 -6.68
CA PHE A 325 -21.67 12.34 -7.71
C PHE A 325 -21.51 12.92 -9.13
N GLU A 326 -21.69 14.23 -9.30
CA GLU A 326 -21.60 14.90 -10.59
C GLU A 326 -20.15 14.93 -11.14
N GLN A 327 -19.17 14.95 -10.25
CA GLN A 327 -17.77 14.99 -10.64
C GLN A 327 -17.17 13.60 -10.92
N ILE A 328 -17.93 12.51 -10.73
CA ILE A 328 -17.44 11.17 -10.98
C ILE A 328 -17.20 10.93 -12.47
N LYS A 329 -15.95 10.57 -12.78
CA LYS A 329 -15.54 10.12 -14.11
C LYS A 329 -15.36 8.61 -14.10
N LEU A 330 -16.20 7.91 -14.86
CA LEU A 330 -16.03 6.49 -15.08
C LEU A 330 -14.83 6.27 -16.01
N LYS A 331 -13.93 5.39 -15.58
CA LYS A 331 -12.86 4.92 -16.48
C LYS A 331 -13.47 3.90 -17.42
N ASN A 332 -13.33 4.10 -18.73
CA ASN A 332 -13.71 3.11 -19.72
C ASN A 332 -12.88 1.83 -19.51
N SER A 333 -13.42 0.89 -18.78
CA SER A 333 -12.82 -0.44 -18.61
C SER A 333 -13.57 -1.45 -19.48
N ASP A 334 -13.51 -1.27 -20.81
CA ASP A 334 -14.17 -2.15 -21.80
C ASP A 334 -13.86 -3.63 -21.56
N PHE A 335 -12.64 -3.94 -21.11
CA PHE A 335 -12.22 -5.32 -20.87
C PHE A 335 -12.96 -5.96 -19.68
N THR A 336 -13.04 -5.27 -18.55
CA THR A 336 -13.70 -5.81 -17.34
C THR A 336 -15.21 -5.96 -17.57
N GLU A 337 -15.82 -5.01 -18.27
CA GLU A 337 -17.23 -5.04 -18.62
C GLU A 337 -17.53 -6.17 -19.62
N ASN A 338 -16.68 -6.35 -20.62
CA ASN A 338 -16.79 -7.45 -21.58
C ASN A 338 -16.64 -8.82 -20.92
N LEU A 339 -15.74 -8.97 -19.95
CA LEU A 339 -15.63 -10.22 -19.17
C LEU A 339 -16.90 -10.50 -18.36
N LYS A 340 -17.50 -9.48 -17.76
CA LYS A 340 -18.76 -9.64 -17.02
C LYS A 340 -19.92 -10.06 -17.92
N ARG A 341 -19.96 -9.57 -19.17
CA ARG A 341 -20.98 -9.94 -20.17
C ARG A 341 -20.92 -11.41 -20.58
N LEU A 342 -19.81 -12.09 -20.33
CA LEU A 342 -19.71 -13.57 -20.57
C LEU A 342 -20.51 -14.38 -19.53
N ASN A 343 -20.92 -13.77 -18.41
CA ASN A 343 -21.80 -14.42 -17.46
C ASN A 343 -23.25 -14.28 -17.91
N PRO A 344 -23.98 -15.37 -18.21
CA PRO A 344 -25.37 -15.32 -18.70
C PRO A 344 -26.35 -14.68 -17.71
N ASN A 345 -25.98 -14.60 -16.42
CA ASN A 345 -26.77 -13.94 -15.38
C ASN A 345 -26.38 -12.48 -15.14
N TYR A 346 -25.40 -11.95 -15.91
CA TYR A 346 -24.95 -10.59 -15.75
C TYR A 346 -26.01 -9.60 -16.26
N LYS A 347 -26.45 -8.71 -15.37
CA LYS A 347 -27.27 -7.56 -15.74
C LYS A 347 -26.35 -6.35 -15.95
N ALA A 348 -26.36 -5.80 -17.15
CA ALA A 348 -25.62 -4.59 -17.46
C ALA A 348 -26.05 -3.47 -16.51
N LYS A 349 -25.05 -2.82 -15.87
CA LYS A 349 -25.28 -1.66 -15.02
C LYS A 349 -25.40 -0.41 -15.86
N THR A 350 -26.29 0.48 -15.50
CA THR A 350 -26.36 1.80 -16.10
C THR A 350 -25.15 2.65 -15.67
N GLU A 351 -24.87 3.73 -16.38
CA GLU A 351 -23.85 4.69 -15.97
C GLU A 351 -24.12 5.25 -14.57
N PHE A 352 -25.40 5.51 -14.28
CA PHE A 352 -25.85 5.95 -12.97
C PHE A 352 -25.51 4.93 -11.87
N ASP A 353 -25.81 3.64 -12.09
CA ASP A 353 -25.50 2.57 -11.12
C ASP A 353 -24.01 2.48 -10.85
N MET A 354 -23.16 2.59 -11.91
CA MET A 354 -21.71 2.54 -11.78
C MET A 354 -21.16 3.74 -10.98
N LYS A 355 -21.67 4.95 -11.23
CA LYS A 355 -21.29 6.14 -10.47
C LYS A 355 -21.74 6.01 -9.01
N GLN A 356 -22.96 5.54 -8.77
CA GLN A 356 -23.49 5.33 -7.44
C GLN A 356 -22.66 4.34 -6.62
N GLU A 357 -22.23 3.24 -7.24
CA GLU A 357 -21.35 2.27 -6.58
C GLU A 357 -20.01 2.88 -6.20
N LEU A 358 -19.42 3.70 -7.09
CA LEU A 358 -18.12 4.30 -6.88
C LEU A 358 -18.15 5.34 -5.74
N VAL A 359 -19.17 6.22 -5.71
CA VAL A 359 -19.37 7.16 -4.58
C VAL A 359 -19.59 6.40 -3.28
N SER A 360 -20.46 5.40 -3.30
CA SER A 360 -20.75 4.60 -2.12
C SER A 360 -19.52 3.86 -1.60
N GLU A 361 -18.63 3.42 -2.48
CA GLU A 361 -17.36 2.83 -2.08
C GLU A 361 -16.41 3.86 -1.46
N ASN A 362 -16.27 5.03 -2.06
CA ASN A 362 -15.46 6.12 -1.53
C ASN A 362 -15.95 6.58 -0.15
N LEU A 363 -17.25 6.68 0.04
CA LEU A 363 -17.85 6.99 1.36
C LEU A 363 -17.53 5.93 2.40
N ARG A 364 -17.64 4.65 2.05
CA ARG A 364 -17.27 3.55 2.96
C ARG A 364 -15.78 3.55 3.30
N LEU A 365 -14.92 3.88 2.35
CA LEU A 365 -13.49 4.03 2.61
C LEU A 365 -13.20 5.17 3.56
N LEU A 366 -13.87 6.31 3.36
CA LEU A 366 -13.72 7.45 4.24
C LEU A 366 -14.22 7.14 5.66
N TYR A 367 -15.36 6.46 5.80
CA TYR A 367 -15.84 5.97 7.10
C TYR A 367 -14.83 5.07 7.80
N VAL A 368 -14.22 4.14 7.04
CA VAL A 368 -13.14 3.28 7.59
C VAL A 368 -11.99 4.13 8.07
N ALA A 369 -11.54 5.11 7.30
CA ALA A 369 -10.42 5.98 7.67
C ALA A 369 -10.72 6.81 8.92
N ILE A 370 -11.90 7.42 9.01
CA ILE A 370 -12.38 8.16 10.19
C ILE A 370 -12.28 7.27 11.43
N THR A 371 -12.83 6.07 11.35
CA THR A 371 -12.87 5.13 12.47
C THR A 371 -11.52 4.50 12.83
N ARG A 372 -10.43 4.86 12.15
CA ARG A 372 -9.07 4.48 12.55
C ARG A 372 -8.52 5.37 13.67
N ALA A 373 -9.03 6.58 13.82
CA ALA A 373 -8.57 7.52 14.84
C ALA A 373 -9.11 7.13 16.23
N LYS A 374 -8.21 7.05 17.20
CA LYS A 374 -8.57 6.91 18.62
C LYS A 374 -8.78 8.26 19.26
N LYS A 375 -7.82 9.20 19.10
CA LYS A 375 -7.79 10.47 19.82
C LYS A 375 -7.96 11.67 18.91
N TYR A 376 -7.17 11.79 17.84
CA TYR A 376 -7.13 12.97 16.99
C TYR A 376 -7.25 12.60 15.51
N LEU A 377 -8.02 13.38 14.77
CA LEU A 377 -8.28 13.19 13.36
C LEU A 377 -8.11 14.53 12.61
N TYR A 378 -7.27 14.51 11.58
CA TYR A 378 -6.95 15.66 10.76
C TYR A 378 -7.36 15.43 9.32
N PHE A 379 -8.18 16.32 8.78
CA PHE A 379 -8.50 16.40 7.36
C PHE A 379 -7.79 17.60 6.77
N THR A 380 -7.03 17.39 5.71
CA THR A 380 -6.37 18.49 5.03
C THR A 380 -6.45 18.34 3.52
N THR A 381 -6.38 19.47 2.84
CA THR A 381 -6.28 19.55 1.38
C THR A 381 -5.64 20.85 0.98
N SER A 382 -5.21 20.97 -0.28
CA SER A 382 -4.76 22.22 -0.88
C SER A 382 -5.56 22.55 -2.12
N ARG A 383 -5.78 23.87 -2.40
CA ARG A 383 -6.48 24.34 -3.61
C ARG A 383 -5.65 24.16 -4.87
N LYS A 384 -4.34 23.99 -4.74
CA LYS A 384 -3.41 23.82 -5.85
C LYS A 384 -2.65 22.52 -5.72
N ILE A 385 -2.35 21.88 -6.86
CA ILE A 385 -1.53 20.67 -6.93
C ILE A 385 -0.43 20.88 -7.98
N LYS A 386 0.76 20.35 -7.70
CA LYS A 386 1.82 20.29 -8.70
C LYS A 386 1.64 19.02 -9.53
N SER A 387 1.33 19.16 -10.82
CA SER A 387 1.24 18.05 -11.78
C SER A 387 2.30 18.27 -12.85
N PHE A 388 3.33 17.42 -12.86
CA PHE A 388 4.55 17.60 -13.62
C PHE A 388 5.19 18.97 -13.31
N GLU A 389 5.30 19.87 -14.29
CA GLU A 389 5.86 21.23 -14.10
C GLU A 389 4.80 22.32 -13.92
N LYS A 390 3.50 21.95 -13.97
CA LYS A 390 2.39 22.91 -13.89
C LYS A 390 1.71 22.87 -12.53
N ILE A 391 1.32 24.04 -12.06
CA ILE A 391 0.42 24.20 -10.92
C ILE A 391 -1.01 24.17 -11.49
N ILE A 392 -1.82 23.25 -10.98
CA ILE A 392 -3.22 23.08 -11.40
C ILE A 392 -4.08 23.33 -10.16
N GLU A 393 -5.16 24.07 -10.35
CA GLU A 393 -6.20 24.21 -9.32
C GLU A 393 -7.00 22.92 -9.16
N GLN A 394 -7.39 22.63 -7.93
CA GLN A 394 -8.25 21.50 -7.59
C GLN A 394 -9.27 21.92 -6.54
N GLU A 395 -10.42 21.29 -6.60
CA GLU A 395 -11.48 21.53 -5.62
C GLU A 395 -11.28 20.65 -4.38
N PRO A 396 -11.36 21.24 -3.17
CA PRO A 396 -11.48 20.47 -1.93
C PRO A 396 -12.63 19.47 -2.01
N SER A 397 -12.53 18.35 -1.30
CA SER A 397 -13.65 17.42 -1.23
C SER A 397 -14.87 18.06 -0.61
N ILE A 398 -16.06 17.73 -1.11
CA ILE A 398 -17.35 18.20 -0.60
C ILE A 398 -17.54 17.96 0.90
N ILE A 399 -16.79 17.05 1.51
CA ILE A 399 -16.81 16.80 2.95
C ILE A 399 -16.47 18.05 3.78
N PHE A 400 -15.60 18.94 3.27
CA PHE A 400 -15.20 20.14 3.99
C PHE A 400 -16.36 21.13 4.17
N SER A 401 -17.24 21.24 3.19
CA SER A 401 -18.41 22.15 3.26
C SER A 401 -19.63 21.50 3.87
N GLU A 402 -19.85 20.20 3.61
CA GLU A 402 -21.12 19.53 3.95
C GLU A 402 -21.10 18.85 5.32
N ILE A 403 -19.93 18.41 5.79
CA ILE A 403 -19.84 17.56 6.99
C ILE A 403 -18.90 18.13 8.03
N LEU A 404 -17.77 18.72 7.62
CA LEU A 404 -16.76 19.24 8.54
C LEU A 404 -17.01 20.68 8.95
N ASP A 405 -17.95 21.37 8.27
CA ASP A 405 -18.28 22.79 8.49
C ASP A 405 -16.99 23.66 8.60
N CYS A 406 -16.09 23.43 7.64
CA CYS A 406 -14.76 24.00 7.66
C CYS A 406 -14.81 25.47 7.25
N THR A 407 -14.64 26.36 8.22
CA THR A 407 -14.52 27.80 8.04
C THR A 407 -13.07 28.30 8.08
N GLU A 408 -12.11 27.44 8.44
CA GLU A 408 -10.73 27.81 8.57
C GLU A 408 -9.98 27.69 7.24
N GLU A 409 -9.77 28.81 6.57
CA GLU A 409 -8.76 28.95 5.51
C GLU A 409 -7.45 29.43 6.15
N TYR A 410 -6.39 28.65 6.01
CA TYR A 410 -5.08 29.05 6.51
C TYR A 410 -4.44 30.01 5.50
N HIS A 411 -4.37 31.27 5.86
CA HIS A 411 -3.59 32.30 5.16
C HIS A 411 -2.31 32.56 5.95
N GLU A 412 -1.15 32.11 5.46
CA GLU A 412 0.15 32.64 5.88
C GLU A 412 0.56 33.83 5.03
#